data_18aeb81572674ddea8d53fa6db0131e4
#
_entry.id   18aeb81572674ddea8d53fa6db0131e4
#
_cell.length_a   1.000
_cell.length_b   1.000
_cell.length_c   1.000
_cell.angle_alpha   90.00
_cell.angle_beta   90.00
_cell.angle_gamma   90.00
#
_symmetry.space_group_name_H-M   'P 1'
#
loop_
_entity.id
_entity.type
_entity.pdbx_description
1 polymer ?
#
loop_
_entity_poly.entity_id
_entity_poly.type
_entity_poly.pdbx_seq_one_letter_code
_entity_poly.pdbx_strand_id
1 'polypeptide(L)'
;TVWCPEVTSVGVIGSFNDWTPVYLTPQGSTGVYSGVIPEAKPGDLYKYRITTAAGETFDKADPYAFWAEVRPGTASRIAQLDGYSWHDGRYQAVRRSTKSPRPMNIYEVHLGSWKQQEQPEDPDYPFLSYRQLAEELVPYAAEMGYTHLELLPVMEHPFDGSWGYQVTGFFAPTSRYGAPHDFMYFVDQAHQHGLGVILDWVPGHFCRDAHGLGRFNGKMLFEGADHPEWGTYKFDFARSEVRGFLISSALYWLSCFHADGIRVDGVTSMLYLNFGLPDWAEKTYNAQGSEENTAAVEFLRQLNDAVHAYAPGAITVAEESSAWPHVTGDTASGGLGFDYKWDMGWMNDTLEYCKTDFPFRSYHHNQLTFSMAYGFSERFILPLSHDEVVHGKLSLMGRMPGDYWRKFAGLRLLAMYQLTHPGGKLSFMSTEYGPFIEWREYESLEWFLLDYPAHRMHRDYVQHLNRLYRDTPALWQDDHSWEGFHWLDADDSAQSILLFRRTGREKTKAVTVLLNFQPNVYSDFRIGVPYPGQYRELFNSDAGPFGGSGKENPGILKAEPIPCHGEKWSVCVRVPPIGGI
;
A
#
# COMPACT_ATOMS: atom_id res chain seq x y z
N THR A 1 25.58 20.79 -5.85
CA THR A 1 25.32 21.34 -4.51
C THR A 1 25.03 20.20 -3.54
N VAL A 2 25.66 20.23 -2.35
CA VAL A 2 25.44 19.22 -1.30
C VAL A 2 25.52 19.87 0.08
N TRP A 3 24.66 19.42 1.00
CA TRP A 3 24.75 19.79 2.42
C TRP A 3 25.64 18.78 3.16
N CYS A 4 26.77 19.26 3.64
CA CYS A 4 27.79 18.45 4.33
C CYS A 4 28.55 19.33 5.34
N PRO A 5 27.93 19.72 6.46
CA PRO A 5 28.55 20.60 7.45
C PRO A 5 29.73 19.91 8.17
N GLU A 6 30.59 20.74 8.79
CA GLU A 6 31.71 20.28 9.66
C GLU A 6 32.76 19.41 8.96
N VAL A 7 33.00 19.60 7.68
CA VAL A 7 34.04 18.91 6.89
C VAL A 7 35.05 19.90 6.38
N THR A 8 36.24 19.40 6.04
CA THR A 8 37.35 20.22 5.49
C THR A 8 37.11 20.54 4.03
N SER A 9 36.65 19.59 3.24
CA SER A 9 36.37 19.77 1.82
C SER A 9 35.39 18.75 1.28
N VAL A 10 34.70 19.13 0.20
CA VAL A 10 33.86 18.27 -0.62
C VAL A 10 34.31 18.42 -2.07
N GLY A 11 34.65 17.31 -2.71
CA GLY A 11 34.96 17.25 -4.13
C GLY A 11 33.93 16.40 -4.88
N VAL A 12 33.70 16.71 -6.15
CA VAL A 12 32.95 15.85 -7.07
C VAL A 12 33.93 15.01 -7.87
N ILE A 13 33.74 13.71 -7.88
CA ILE A 13 34.48 12.73 -8.67
C ILE A 13 33.51 12.01 -9.59
N GLY A 14 33.92 11.66 -10.79
CA GLY A 14 33.01 10.98 -11.74
C GLY A 14 33.67 10.52 -13.00
N SER A 15 32.92 9.88 -13.89
CA SER A 15 33.36 9.40 -15.21
C SER A 15 33.86 10.52 -16.13
N PHE A 16 33.41 11.74 -15.92
CA PHE A 16 33.75 12.93 -16.69
C PHE A 16 35.14 13.55 -16.31
N ASN A 17 35.76 13.13 -15.20
CA ASN A 17 37.03 13.69 -14.71
C ASN A 17 37.99 12.61 -14.20
N ASP A 18 37.88 11.40 -14.74
CA ASP A 18 38.71 10.24 -14.35
C ASP A 18 38.76 10.01 -12.83
N TRP A 19 37.64 10.25 -12.16
CA TRP A 19 37.43 10.14 -10.70
C TRP A 19 38.42 11.00 -9.89
N THR A 20 38.94 12.08 -10.48
CA THR A 20 39.79 13.08 -9.82
C THR A 20 38.93 14.17 -9.20
N PRO A 21 39.11 14.56 -7.92
CA PRO A 21 38.18 15.49 -7.27
C PRO A 21 38.28 16.91 -7.85
N VAL A 22 37.12 17.44 -8.25
CA VAL A 22 36.90 18.87 -8.45
C VAL A 22 36.23 19.43 -7.20
N TYR A 23 36.94 20.26 -6.46
CA TYR A 23 36.45 20.74 -5.17
C TYR A 23 35.39 21.81 -5.29
N LEU A 24 34.34 21.67 -4.50
CA LEU A 24 33.23 22.61 -4.38
C LEU A 24 33.58 23.73 -3.40
N THR A 25 32.91 24.88 -3.59
CA THR A 25 33.09 26.06 -2.74
C THR A 25 32.06 26.07 -1.61
N PRO A 26 32.46 26.23 -0.33
CA PRO A 26 31.51 26.35 0.78
C PRO A 26 30.70 27.64 0.67
N GLN A 27 29.43 27.56 0.96
CA GLN A 27 28.47 28.69 0.91
C GLN A 27 28.33 29.34 2.31
N GLY A 28 29.34 30.11 2.69
CA GLY A 28 29.39 30.72 4.02
C GLY A 28 29.42 29.68 5.15
N SER A 29 28.63 29.88 6.20
CA SER A 29 28.51 28.98 7.36
C SER A 29 27.35 27.99 7.28
N THR A 30 26.69 27.85 6.12
CA THR A 30 25.48 27.01 5.97
C THR A 30 25.76 25.51 5.99
N GLY A 31 27.03 25.09 5.81
CA GLY A 31 27.39 23.69 5.57
C GLY A 31 27.10 23.19 4.17
N VAL A 32 26.65 24.08 3.28
CA VAL A 32 26.37 23.76 1.87
C VAL A 32 27.65 24.01 1.05
N TYR A 33 27.96 23.06 0.18
CA TYR A 33 29.04 23.19 -0.83
C TYR A 33 28.42 23.22 -2.23
N SER A 34 28.92 24.10 -3.10
CA SER A 34 28.37 24.31 -4.44
C SER A 34 29.48 24.58 -5.47
N GLY A 35 29.23 24.17 -6.70
CA GLY A 35 30.14 24.41 -7.84
C GLY A 35 29.49 23.99 -9.15
N VAL A 36 30.18 24.31 -10.26
CA VAL A 36 29.77 23.93 -11.61
C VAL A 36 30.86 23.02 -12.19
N ILE A 37 30.44 21.93 -12.80
CA ILE A 37 31.30 20.93 -13.46
C ILE A 37 30.92 20.93 -14.95
N PRO A 38 31.61 21.73 -15.79
CA PRO A 38 31.19 21.92 -17.19
C PRO A 38 31.29 20.66 -18.06
N GLU A 39 32.15 19.72 -17.70
CA GLU A 39 32.42 18.49 -18.44
C GLU A 39 31.32 17.43 -18.23
N ALA A 40 30.59 17.53 -17.14
CA ALA A 40 29.57 16.55 -16.74
C ALA A 40 28.35 16.60 -17.66
N LYS A 41 27.84 15.41 -18.04
CA LYS A 41 26.73 15.23 -18.97
C LYS A 41 25.68 14.27 -18.39
N PRO A 42 24.43 14.33 -18.84
CA PRO A 42 23.45 13.31 -18.52
C PRO A 42 23.97 11.89 -18.82
N GLY A 43 23.79 11.00 -17.87
CA GLY A 43 24.27 9.62 -17.92
C GLY A 43 25.63 9.38 -17.26
N ASP A 44 26.43 10.41 -17.01
CA ASP A 44 27.70 10.26 -16.30
C ASP A 44 27.50 9.82 -14.86
N LEU A 45 28.46 9.01 -14.37
CA LEU A 45 28.51 8.56 -12.98
C LEU A 45 29.29 9.54 -12.12
N TYR A 46 28.84 9.77 -10.88
CA TYR A 46 29.54 10.64 -9.94
C TYR A 46 29.31 10.25 -8.49
N LYS A 47 30.22 10.72 -7.62
CA LYS A 47 30.14 10.69 -6.15
C LYS A 47 30.67 12.00 -5.57
N TYR A 48 30.35 12.22 -4.31
CA TYR A 48 31.01 13.22 -3.49
C TYR A 48 32.15 12.59 -2.71
N ARG A 49 33.38 13.12 -2.89
CA ARG A 49 34.52 12.80 -2.06
C ARG A 49 34.59 13.79 -0.90
N ILE A 50 34.42 13.29 0.31
CA ILE A 50 34.31 14.10 1.52
C ILE A 50 35.57 13.89 2.34
N THR A 51 36.19 15.00 2.78
CA THR A 51 37.34 14.97 3.71
C THR A 51 36.90 15.57 5.04
N THR A 52 36.93 14.78 6.09
CA THR A 52 36.53 15.22 7.45
C THR A 52 37.57 16.15 8.08
N ALA A 53 37.20 16.80 9.19
CA ALA A 53 38.14 17.60 9.97
C ALA A 53 39.31 16.78 10.57
N ALA A 54 39.12 15.45 10.74
CA ALA A 54 40.16 14.53 11.18
C ALA A 54 41.09 14.07 10.04
N GLY A 55 40.84 14.48 8.79
CA GLY A 55 41.59 14.10 7.61
C GLY A 55 41.18 12.76 6.97
N GLU A 56 40.16 12.12 7.45
CA GLU A 56 39.59 10.92 6.82
C GLU A 56 38.88 11.29 5.51
N THR A 57 39.04 10.45 4.50
CA THR A 57 38.41 10.66 3.18
C THR A 57 37.56 9.46 2.78
N PHE A 58 36.34 9.70 2.28
CA PHE A 58 35.46 8.67 1.78
C PHE A 58 34.52 9.21 0.68
N ASP A 59 33.96 8.29 -0.09
CA ASP A 59 33.12 8.61 -1.23
C ASP A 59 31.64 8.29 -0.93
N LYS A 60 30.76 9.24 -1.18
CA LYS A 60 29.31 9.15 -0.93
C LYS A 60 28.52 9.34 -2.22
N ALA A 61 27.43 8.60 -2.37
CA ALA A 61 26.40 8.92 -3.36
C ALA A 61 25.73 10.26 -3.02
N ASP A 62 25.16 10.90 -4.00
CA ASP A 62 24.42 12.15 -3.79
C ASP A 62 23.07 11.85 -3.12
N PRO A 63 22.77 12.43 -1.95
CA PRO A 63 21.48 12.27 -1.29
C PRO A 63 20.27 12.70 -2.14
N TYR A 64 20.46 13.65 -3.05
CA TYR A 64 19.44 14.19 -3.94
C TYR A 64 19.58 13.69 -5.39
N ALA A 65 20.31 12.59 -5.63
CA ALA A 65 20.41 12.02 -6.96
C ALA A 65 19.05 11.58 -7.49
N PHE A 66 18.73 11.99 -8.70
CA PHE A 66 17.50 11.60 -9.39
C PHE A 66 17.63 10.30 -10.18
N TRP A 67 18.86 9.76 -10.28
CA TRP A 67 19.16 8.51 -10.94
C TRP A 67 20.37 7.87 -10.26
N ALA A 68 20.35 6.57 -10.11
CA ALA A 68 21.45 5.80 -9.52
C ALA A 68 22.12 4.88 -10.56
N GLU A 69 23.36 4.52 -10.29
CA GLU A 69 24.00 3.41 -10.99
C GLU A 69 23.28 2.10 -10.67
N VAL A 70 23.22 1.21 -11.66
CA VAL A 70 22.65 -0.13 -11.46
C VAL A 70 23.52 -0.93 -10.49
N ARG A 71 22.89 -1.60 -9.52
CA ARG A 71 23.62 -2.46 -8.58
C ARG A 71 24.47 -3.53 -9.30
N PRO A 72 25.61 -3.92 -8.79
CA PRO A 72 26.21 -3.59 -7.50
C PRO A 72 26.94 -2.23 -7.47
N GLY A 73 26.84 -1.43 -8.53
CA GLY A 73 27.38 -0.07 -8.56
C GLY A 73 26.75 0.82 -7.48
N THR A 74 27.51 1.81 -7.02
CA THR A 74 27.14 2.64 -5.86
C THR A 74 27.23 4.14 -6.15
N ALA A 75 27.41 4.51 -7.40
CA ALA A 75 27.47 5.91 -7.80
C ALA A 75 26.09 6.48 -8.07
N SER A 76 25.99 7.78 -7.97
CA SER A 76 24.88 8.53 -8.54
C SER A 76 25.10 8.70 -10.04
N ARG A 77 24.01 8.85 -10.79
CA ARG A 77 24.06 9.14 -12.22
C ARG A 77 23.37 10.47 -12.50
N ILE A 78 23.95 11.28 -13.39
CA ILE A 78 23.38 12.54 -13.78
C ILE A 78 22.10 12.28 -14.57
N ALA A 79 20.97 12.69 -14.04
CA ALA A 79 19.67 12.56 -14.68
C ALA A 79 19.32 13.81 -15.51
N GLN A 80 18.65 13.60 -16.63
CA GLN A 80 17.90 14.62 -17.33
C GLN A 80 16.42 14.30 -17.13
N LEU A 81 15.73 15.05 -16.28
CA LEU A 81 14.31 14.85 -16.02
C LEU A 81 13.43 15.58 -17.02
N ASP A 82 13.95 16.66 -17.59
CA ASP A 82 13.25 17.44 -18.62
C ASP A 82 13.12 16.65 -19.92
N GLY A 83 12.07 16.96 -20.70
CA GLY A 83 11.86 16.39 -22.03
C GLY A 83 10.93 15.18 -22.08
N TYR A 84 10.42 14.70 -20.95
CA TYR A 84 9.33 13.74 -20.96
C TYR A 84 8.00 14.44 -21.31
N SER A 85 7.26 13.88 -22.27
CA SER A 85 5.93 14.41 -22.67
C SER A 85 4.83 13.60 -22.01
N TRP A 86 4.17 14.16 -21.01
CA TRP A 86 3.04 13.56 -20.32
C TRP A 86 1.76 13.56 -21.16
N HIS A 87 0.99 12.47 -21.10
CA HIS A 87 -0.29 12.31 -21.79
C HIS A 87 -1.47 12.18 -20.82
N ASP A 88 -1.22 12.32 -19.52
CA ASP A 88 -2.16 12.14 -18.41
C ASP A 88 -2.98 13.40 -18.06
N GLY A 89 -2.90 14.48 -18.83
CA GLY A 89 -3.51 15.77 -18.49
C GLY A 89 -4.99 15.72 -18.13
N ARG A 90 -5.78 14.83 -18.80
CA ARG A 90 -7.19 14.62 -18.45
C ARG A 90 -7.36 13.96 -17.08
N TYR A 91 -6.56 12.94 -16.80
CA TYR A 91 -6.57 12.24 -15.51
C TYR A 91 -6.24 13.22 -14.38
N GLN A 92 -5.16 13.99 -14.52
CA GLN A 92 -4.72 14.99 -13.54
C GLN A 92 -5.78 16.07 -13.28
N ALA A 93 -6.45 16.57 -14.32
CA ALA A 93 -7.52 17.54 -14.17
C ALA A 93 -8.70 16.97 -13.36
N VAL A 94 -9.09 15.73 -13.62
CA VAL A 94 -10.16 15.02 -12.89
C VAL A 94 -9.73 14.77 -11.45
N ARG A 95 -8.50 14.33 -11.19
CA ARG A 95 -7.95 14.12 -9.84
C ARG A 95 -8.06 15.38 -8.98
N ARG A 96 -7.56 16.50 -9.50
CA ARG A 96 -7.52 17.79 -8.78
C ARG A 96 -8.90 18.43 -8.55
N SER A 97 -9.87 18.16 -9.42
CA SER A 97 -11.19 18.80 -9.36
C SER A 97 -12.24 18.03 -8.56
N THR A 98 -12.04 16.73 -8.34
CA THR A 98 -13.06 15.87 -7.74
C THR A 98 -12.97 15.90 -6.22
N LYS A 99 -14.04 16.45 -5.60
CA LYS A 99 -14.25 16.42 -4.14
C LYS A 99 -15.21 15.30 -3.69
N SER A 100 -15.76 14.54 -4.63
CA SER A 100 -16.68 13.45 -4.32
C SER A 100 -15.93 12.16 -4.02
N PRO A 101 -16.44 11.32 -3.09
CA PRO A 101 -15.90 9.99 -2.87
C PRO A 101 -15.80 9.19 -4.18
N ARG A 102 -14.79 8.36 -4.27
CA ARG A 102 -14.55 7.42 -5.38
C ARG A 102 -14.28 6.04 -4.82
N PRO A 103 -14.56 4.98 -5.60
CA PRO A 103 -14.15 3.65 -5.19
C PRO A 103 -12.62 3.58 -5.07
N MET A 104 -12.15 2.95 -4.00
CA MET A 104 -10.74 2.71 -3.76
C MET A 104 -10.52 1.20 -3.61
N ASN A 105 -9.94 0.59 -4.63
CA ASN A 105 -9.58 -0.82 -4.68
C ASN A 105 -8.15 -0.91 -5.23
N ILE A 106 -7.21 -1.17 -4.36
CA ILE A 106 -5.78 -1.05 -4.58
C ILE A 106 -5.21 -2.45 -4.88
N TYR A 107 -4.39 -2.54 -5.92
CA TYR A 107 -3.56 -3.69 -6.23
C TYR A 107 -2.13 -3.39 -5.81
N GLU A 108 -1.67 -3.98 -4.71
CA GLU A 108 -0.32 -3.82 -4.18
C GLU A 108 0.64 -4.73 -4.93
N VAL A 109 1.77 -4.20 -5.40
CA VAL A 109 2.66 -4.90 -6.34
C VAL A 109 4.13 -4.67 -6.01
N HIS A 110 4.90 -5.76 -5.99
CA HIS A 110 6.36 -5.74 -6.09
C HIS A 110 6.77 -5.93 -7.55
N LEU A 111 7.31 -4.89 -8.18
CA LEU A 111 7.60 -4.88 -9.62
C LEU A 111 8.58 -5.97 -10.04
N GLY A 112 9.58 -6.27 -9.20
CA GLY A 112 10.63 -7.23 -9.51
C GLY A 112 10.20 -8.71 -9.55
N SER A 113 9.05 -9.04 -8.95
CA SER A 113 8.55 -10.42 -8.88
C SER A 113 7.14 -10.61 -9.41
N TRP A 114 6.45 -9.55 -9.82
CA TRP A 114 5.14 -9.70 -10.48
C TRP A 114 5.23 -10.59 -11.71
N LYS A 115 6.23 -10.32 -12.56
CA LYS A 115 6.63 -11.16 -13.68
C LYS A 115 8.10 -10.92 -13.99
N GLN A 116 8.80 -11.98 -14.38
CA GLN A 116 10.21 -11.91 -14.78
C GLN A 116 10.37 -12.44 -16.21
N GLN A 117 11.50 -12.10 -16.83
CA GLN A 117 11.88 -12.62 -18.16
C GLN A 117 12.10 -14.14 -18.06
N GLU A 118 11.54 -14.90 -19.00
CA GLU A 118 11.73 -16.36 -19.06
C GLU A 118 13.18 -16.75 -19.41
N GLN A 119 13.83 -15.94 -20.24
CA GLN A 119 15.22 -16.14 -20.70
C GLN A 119 15.96 -14.80 -20.61
N PRO A 120 16.36 -14.37 -19.41
CA PRO A 120 17.10 -13.12 -19.27
C PRO A 120 18.52 -13.27 -19.88
N GLU A 121 19.04 -12.20 -20.47
CA GLU A 121 20.42 -12.15 -20.96
C GLU A 121 21.42 -12.27 -19.79
N ASP A 122 21.08 -11.68 -18.66
CA ASP A 122 21.82 -11.78 -17.38
C ASP A 122 20.90 -12.47 -16.34
N PRO A 123 21.24 -13.66 -15.85
CA PRO A 123 20.47 -14.37 -14.84
C PRO A 123 20.32 -13.61 -13.51
N ASP A 124 21.27 -12.71 -13.20
CA ASP A 124 21.19 -11.85 -12.01
C ASP A 124 20.26 -10.64 -12.22
N TYR A 125 19.73 -10.50 -13.44
CA TYR A 125 18.86 -9.40 -13.87
C TYR A 125 17.62 -9.88 -14.64
N PRO A 126 16.76 -10.69 -14.00
CA PRO A 126 15.57 -11.26 -14.69
C PRO A 126 14.40 -10.28 -14.81
N PHE A 127 14.54 -9.06 -14.35
CA PHE A 127 13.45 -8.11 -14.20
C PHE A 127 12.90 -7.62 -15.52
N LEU A 128 11.58 -7.40 -15.57
CA LEU A 128 10.97 -6.59 -16.61
C LEU A 128 11.31 -5.12 -16.41
N SER A 129 11.50 -4.39 -17.52
CA SER A 129 11.67 -2.95 -17.46
C SER A 129 10.37 -2.23 -17.09
N TYR A 130 10.46 -0.97 -16.62
CA TYR A 130 9.28 -0.12 -16.37
C TYR A 130 8.35 -0.05 -17.59
N ARG A 131 8.91 -0.05 -18.82
CA ARG A 131 8.13 -0.03 -20.06
C ARG A 131 7.38 -1.34 -20.29
N GLN A 132 8.04 -2.48 -20.11
CA GLN A 132 7.40 -3.79 -20.23
C GLN A 132 6.32 -3.98 -19.15
N LEU A 133 6.60 -3.54 -17.92
CA LEU A 133 5.60 -3.53 -16.84
C LEU A 133 4.40 -2.63 -17.18
N ALA A 134 4.64 -1.47 -17.81
CA ALA A 134 3.55 -0.60 -18.26
C ALA A 134 2.67 -1.26 -19.33
N GLU A 135 3.26 -2.11 -20.18
CA GLU A 135 2.55 -2.81 -21.26
C GLU A 135 1.81 -4.07 -20.77
N GLU A 136 2.26 -4.70 -19.68
CA GLU A 136 1.69 -5.95 -19.18
C GLU A 136 0.90 -5.78 -17.88
N LEU A 137 1.47 -5.17 -16.83
CA LEU A 137 0.84 -5.03 -15.52
C LEU A 137 -0.32 -4.02 -15.56
N VAL A 138 -0.12 -2.87 -16.22
CA VAL A 138 -1.14 -1.81 -16.20
C VAL A 138 -2.44 -2.26 -16.86
N PRO A 139 -2.45 -2.84 -18.08
CA PRO A 139 -3.68 -3.38 -18.66
C PRO A 139 -4.30 -4.49 -17.81
N TYR A 140 -3.48 -5.38 -17.24
CA TYR A 140 -3.95 -6.45 -16.37
C TYR A 140 -4.72 -5.91 -15.17
N ALA A 141 -4.14 -4.98 -14.42
CA ALA A 141 -4.79 -4.39 -13.24
C ALA A 141 -6.08 -3.63 -13.60
N ALA A 142 -6.07 -2.89 -14.70
CA ALA A 142 -7.26 -2.17 -15.21
C ALA A 142 -8.37 -3.15 -15.61
N GLU A 143 -8.03 -4.24 -16.31
CA GLU A 143 -8.98 -5.28 -16.70
C GLU A 143 -9.56 -6.00 -15.49
N MET A 144 -8.74 -6.28 -14.48
CA MET A 144 -9.16 -6.86 -13.22
C MET A 144 -10.09 -5.94 -12.40
N GLY A 145 -10.23 -4.66 -12.78
CA GLY A 145 -11.16 -3.72 -12.15
C GLY A 145 -10.61 -3.02 -10.92
N TYR A 146 -9.30 -3.05 -10.70
CA TYR A 146 -8.65 -2.23 -9.69
C TYR A 146 -8.71 -0.74 -10.05
N THR A 147 -8.54 0.12 -9.06
CA THR A 147 -8.58 1.58 -9.24
C THR A 147 -7.22 2.22 -9.06
N HIS A 148 -6.33 1.57 -8.33
CA HIS A 148 -4.98 2.03 -8.05
C HIS A 148 -3.99 0.86 -8.08
N LEU A 149 -2.76 1.16 -8.45
CA LEU A 149 -1.58 0.35 -8.14
C LEU A 149 -0.89 0.97 -6.92
N GLU A 150 -0.53 0.15 -5.93
CA GLU A 150 0.39 0.54 -4.87
C GLU A 150 1.69 -0.24 -5.09
N LEU A 151 2.76 0.49 -5.36
CA LEU A 151 4.05 -0.11 -5.65
C LEU A 151 4.87 -0.22 -4.37
N LEU A 152 5.30 -1.43 -4.01
CA LEU A 152 6.34 -1.61 -3.00
C LEU A 152 7.53 -0.69 -3.34
N PRO A 153 8.39 -0.31 -2.37
CA PRO A 153 9.32 0.80 -2.56
C PRO A 153 10.15 0.71 -3.84
N VAL A 154 9.94 1.68 -4.71
CA VAL A 154 10.67 1.84 -5.99
C VAL A 154 11.85 2.80 -5.89
N MET A 155 12.12 3.36 -4.70
CA MET A 155 13.32 4.13 -4.42
C MET A 155 14.55 3.24 -4.54
N GLU A 156 15.69 3.81 -4.96
CA GLU A 156 16.90 3.01 -5.13
C GLU A 156 17.36 2.38 -3.82
N HIS A 157 17.72 1.10 -3.89
CA HIS A 157 18.11 0.28 -2.75
C HIS A 157 19.15 -0.77 -3.18
N PRO A 158 20.13 -1.16 -2.33
CA PRO A 158 21.21 -2.07 -2.72
C PRO A 158 20.81 -3.54 -2.69
N PHE A 159 19.86 -3.93 -1.84
CA PHE A 159 19.53 -5.32 -1.53
C PHE A 159 18.10 -5.69 -1.97
N ASP A 160 17.99 -6.63 -2.92
CA ASP A 160 16.68 -7.06 -3.47
C ASP A 160 15.79 -7.69 -2.40
N GLY A 161 16.37 -8.50 -1.50
CA GLY A 161 15.64 -9.15 -0.40
C GLY A 161 15.08 -8.18 0.66
N SER A 162 15.36 -6.88 0.55
CA SER A 162 14.71 -5.85 1.36
C SER A 162 13.37 -5.41 0.79
N TRP A 163 12.98 -5.90 -0.40
CA TRP A 163 11.77 -5.51 -1.13
C TRP A 163 11.69 -4.00 -1.43
N GLY A 164 12.82 -3.30 -1.30
CA GLY A 164 12.94 -1.86 -1.45
C GLY A 164 12.90 -1.07 -0.13
N TYR A 165 12.67 -1.70 1.02
CA TYR A 165 12.59 -0.99 2.30
C TYR A 165 13.95 -0.52 2.88
N GLN A 166 15.08 -0.96 2.32
CA GLN A 166 16.40 -0.48 2.69
C GLN A 166 16.91 0.58 1.71
N VAL A 167 16.31 1.76 1.74
CA VAL A 167 16.52 2.84 0.78
C VAL A 167 17.92 3.46 0.89
N THR A 168 18.57 3.70 -0.27
CA THR A 168 19.77 4.54 -0.42
C THR A 168 19.52 5.81 -1.22
N GLY A 169 18.58 5.78 -2.19
CA GLY A 169 18.31 6.90 -3.09
C GLY A 169 16.86 7.39 -2.99
N PHE A 170 16.58 8.35 -2.10
CA PHE A 170 15.23 8.84 -1.81
C PHE A 170 14.58 9.61 -2.96
N PHE A 171 15.33 10.04 -3.97
CA PHE A 171 14.85 10.78 -5.14
C PHE A 171 15.04 9.99 -6.44
N ALA A 172 15.66 8.81 -6.41
CA ALA A 172 15.94 8.02 -7.60
C ALA A 172 14.99 6.83 -7.70
N PRO A 173 14.22 6.67 -8.80
CA PRO A 173 13.59 5.40 -9.10
C PRO A 173 14.68 4.34 -9.31
N THR A 174 14.48 3.15 -8.76
CA THR A 174 15.50 2.11 -8.85
C THR A 174 15.85 1.79 -10.29
N SER A 175 17.14 1.78 -10.57
CA SER A 175 17.69 1.51 -11.92
C SER A 175 17.54 0.05 -12.36
N ARG A 176 17.04 -0.83 -11.48
CA ARG A 176 16.70 -2.23 -11.81
C ARG A 176 15.77 -2.36 -12.99
N TYR A 177 14.84 -1.43 -13.12
CA TYR A 177 13.76 -1.51 -14.10
C TYR A 177 13.90 -0.46 -15.21
N GLY A 178 14.94 0.36 -15.21
CA GLY A 178 15.20 1.35 -16.26
C GLY A 178 15.56 2.74 -15.74
N ALA A 179 15.44 3.73 -16.64
CA ALA A 179 15.75 5.12 -16.36
C ALA A 179 14.54 5.87 -15.77
N PRO A 180 14.74 7.07 -15.19
CA PRO A 180 13.63 7.88 -14.66
C PRO A 180 12.51 8.16 -15.67
N HIS A 181 12.82 8.41 -16.94
CA HIS A 181 11.80 8.59 -17.99
C HIS A 181 10.98 7.31 -18.27
N ASP A 182 11.55 6.12 -18.01
CA ASP A 182 10.80 4.86 -18.17
C ASP A 182 9.80 4.68 -17.03
N PHE A 183 10.14 5.15 -15.83
CA PHE A 183 9.19 5.19 -14.73
C PHE A 183 8.10 6.25 -14.95
N MET A 184 8.43 7.43 -15.51
CA MET A 184 7.41 8.40 -15.94
C MET A 184 6.45 7.78 -16.97
N TYR A 185 6.98 7.01 -17.91
CA TYR A 185 6.15 6.28 -18.88
C TYR A 185 5.21 5.27 -18.21
N PHE A 186 5.69 4.53 -17.21
CA PHE A 186 4.86 3.59 -16.45
C PHE A 186 3.67 4.31 -15.79
N VAL A 187 3.92 5.41 -15.09
CA VAL A 187 2.87 6.19 -14.42
C VAL A 187 1.90 6.82 -15.44
N ASP A 188 2.41 7.36 -16.54
CA ASP A 188 1.61 7.94 -17.61
C ASP A 188 0.66 6.90 -18.22
N GLN A 189 1.15 5.67 -18.46
CA GLN A 189 0.32 4.56 -18.94
C GLN A 189 -0.73 4.14 -17.90
N ALA A 190 -0.40 4.09 -16.62
CA ALA A 190 -1.38 3.81 -15.57
C ALA A 190 -2.52 4.82 -15.59
N HIS A 191 -2.22 6.11 -15.67
CA HIS A 191 -3.21 7.18 -15.76
C HIS A 191 -4.08 7.11 -17.03
N GLN A 192 -3.49 6.77 -18.18
CA GLN A 192 -4.25 6.60 -19.43
C GLN A 192 -5.23 5.42 -19.35
N HIS A 193 -4.94 4.40 -18.52
CA HIS A 193 -5.84 3.28 -18.23
C HIS A 193 -6.80 3.57 -17.05
N GLY A 194 -6.74 4.77 -16.46
CA GLY A 194 -7.61 5.19 -15.36
C GLY A 194 -7.20 4.66 -13.98
N LEU A 195 -5.97 4.15 -13.87
CA LEU A 195 -5.38 3.68 -12.60
C LEU A 195 -4.58 4.81 -11.93
N GLY A 196 -4.79 5.01 -10.63
CA GLY A 196 -3.88 5.80 -9.80
C GLY A 196 -2.63 5.01 -9.43
N VAL A 197 -1.55 5.72 -9.09
CA VAL A 197 -0.30 5.11 -8.62
C VAL A 197 0.05 5.66 -7.24
N ILE A 198 0.07 4.78 -6.25
CA ILE A 198 0.51 5.06 -4.88
C ILE A 198 1.90 4.47 -4.73
N LEU A 199 2.82 5.19 -4.12
CA LEU A 199 4.16 4.71 -3.85
C LEU A 199 4.31 4.39 -2.37
N ASP A 200 4.81 3.21 -2.08
CA ASP A 200 5.26 2.88 -0.75
C ASP A 200 6.56 3.62 -0.46
N TRP A 201 6.54 4.50 0.55
CA TRP A 201 7.60 5.44 0.87
C TRP A 201 8.07 5.28 2.31
N VAL A 202 9.39 5.18 2.50
CA VAL A 202 10.03 4.74 3.73
C VAL A 202 10.76 5.90 4.44
N PRO A 203 10.07 6.80 5.16
CA PRO A 203 10.71 7.93 5.83
C PRO A 203 11.21 7.61 7.25
N GLY A 204 10.91 6.44 7.79
CA GLY A 204 11.23 6.09 9.17
C GLY A 204 12.70 5.73 9.37
N HIS A 205 13.31 5.09 8.36
CA HIS A 205 14.65 4.55 8.44
C HIS A 205 15.34 4.45 7.07
N PHE A 206 16.63 4.13 7.07
CA PHE A 206 17.41 3.91 5.86
C PHE A 206 18.58 2.92 6.12
N CYS A 207 19.13 2.35 5.06
CA CYS A 207 20.17 1.33 5.16
C CYS A 207 21.51 1.90 5.67
N ARG A 208 22.37 0.99 6.16
CA ARG A 208 23.69 1.33 6.73
C ARG A 208 24.83 1.32 5.70
N ASP A 209 24.54 1.11 4.43
CA ASP A 209 25.52 1.01 3.38
C ASP A 209 26.41 2.24 3.33
N ALA A 210 27.73 2.00 3.29
CA ALA A 210 28.73 3.04 3.47
C ALA A 210 28.69 4.17 2.44
N HIS A 211 28.16 3.88 1.24
CA HIS A 211 28.01 4.88 0.17
C HIS A 211 26.75 5.75 0.31
N GLY A 212 25.79 5.33 1.15
CA GLY A 212 24.51 6.02 1.36
C GLY A 212 24.59 7.15 2.39
N LEU A 213 23.42 7.44 3.01
CA LEU A 213 23.25 8.55 3.94
C LEU A 213 23.99 8.38 5.28
N GLY A 214 24.20 7.13 5.72
CA GLY A 214 24.78 6.83 7.02
C GLY A 214 26.14 7.49 7.20
N ARG A 215 26.32 8.23 8.29
CA ARG A 215 27.54 8.98 8.62
C ARG A 215 28.06 9.82 7.46
N PHE A 216 27.15 10.56 6.80
CA PHE A 216 27.43 11.24 5.54
C PHE A 216 28.63 12.18 5.59
N ASN A 217 28.84 12.88 6.71
CA ASN A 217 29.98 13.76 6.96
C ASN A 217 31.02 13.15 7.94
N GLY A 218 30.99 11.83 8.13
CA GLY A 218 31.81 11.13 9.13
C GLY A 218 31.16 11.03 10.52
N LYS A 219 30.03 11.72 10.72
CA LYS A 219 29.24 11.71 11.96
C LYS A 219 27.78 11.37 11.64
N MET A 220 26.97 11.18 12.66
CA MET A 220 25.52 11.08 12.51
C MET A 220 24.95 12.41 12.03
N LEU A 221 24.60 12.51 10.75
CA LEU A 221 24.07 13.72 10.11
C LEU A 221 22.58 13.62 9.81
N PHE A 222 22.17 12.56 9.13
CA PHE A 222 20.77 12.26 8.83
C PHE A 222 20.12 11.38 9.89
N GLU A 223 20.91 10.56 10.54
CA GLU A 223 20.48 9.60 11.54
C GLU A 223 20.50 10.15 12.98
N GLY A 224 19.47 9.76 13.76
CA GLY A 224 19.40 10.03 15.20
C GLY A 224 19.80 8.84 16.06
N ALA A 225 19.61 7.61 15.56
CA ALA A 225 19.91 6.37 16.28
C ALA A 225 19.95 5.16 15.32
N ASP A 226 20.42 4.02 15.86
CA ASP A 226 20.22 2.71 15.25
C ASP A 226 18.76 2.26 15.38
N HIS A 227 18.22 1.58 14.35
CA HIS A 227 16.94 0.88 14.51
C HIS A 227 17.17 -0.45 15.24
N PRO A 228 16.42 -0.74 16.34
CA PRO A 228 16.70 -1.91 17.18
C PRO A 228 16.46 -3.26 16.49
N GLU A 229 15.52 -3.33 15.53
CA GLU A 229 15.09 -4.59 14.92
C GLU A 229 15.57 -4.76 13.46
N TRP A 230 15.58 -3.69 12.65
CA TRP A 230 15.70 -3.81 11.19
C TRP A 230 17.12 -3.67 10.65
N GLY A 231 18.12 -3.48 11.52
CA GLY A 231 19.52 -3.33 11.09
C GLY A 231 19.79 -2.05 10.29
N THR A 232 18.94 -1.05 10.39
CA THR A 232 18.95 0.23 9.69
C THR A 232 19.26 1.39 10.64
N TYR A 233 19.38 2.61 10.12
CA TYR A 233 19.39 3.84 10.93
C TYR A 233 18.01 4.48 10.96
N LYS A 234 17.59 5.04 12.11
CA LYS A 234 16.43 5.93 12.22
C LYS A 234 16.81 7.35 11.81
N PHE A 235 15.94 8.07 11.11
CA PHE A 235 16.14 9.49 10.83
C PHE A 235 16.06 10.36 12.08
N ASP A 236 16.84 11.46 12.12
CA ASP A 236 16.76 12.50 13.14
C ASP A 236 15.69 13.54 12.79
N PHE A 237 14.46 13.28 13.16
CA PHE A 237 13.34 14.21 12.91
C PHE A 237 13.44 15.54 13.68
N ALA A 238 14.35 15.68 14.65
CA ALA A 238 14.58 16.94 15.33
C ALA A 238 15.29 17.96 14.44
N ARG A 239 16.04 17.48 13.43
CA ARG A 239 16.75 18.35 12.48
C ARG A 239 15.80 18.86 11.38
N SER A 240 15.73 20.16 11.22
CA SER A 240 14.94 20.80 10.16
C SER A 240 15.37 20.39 8.75
N GLU A 241 16.68 20.21 8.54
CA GLU A 241 17.28 19.78 7.27
C GLU A 241 16.83 18.36 6.89
N VAL A 242 16.75 17.47 7.87
CA VAL A 242 16.28 16.08 7.65
C VAL A 242 14.79 16.06 7.32
N ARG A 243 13.97 16.83 8.07
CA ARG A 243 12.55 16.98 7.74
C ARG A 243 12.36 17.58 6.34
N GLY A 244 13.14 18.63 6.02
CA GLY A 244 13.12 19.25 4.70
C GLY A 244 13.52 18.29 3.57
N PHE A 245 14.52 17.46 3.79
CA PHE A 245 14.96 16.41 2.86
C PHE A 245 13.81 15.42 2.57
N LEU A 246 13.19 14.87 3.62
CA LEU A 246 12.13 13.88 3.49
C LEU A 246 10.86 14.48 2.84
N ILE A 247 10.41 15.66 3.29
CA ILE A 247 9.24 16.34 2.70
C ILE A 247 9.50 16.64 1.21
N SER A 248 10.72 17.09 0.88
CA SER A 248 11.08 17.34 -0.52
C SER A 248 11.06 16.06 -1.36
N SER A 249 11.48 14.92 -0.79
CA SER A 249 11.39 13.62 -1.45
C SER A 249 9.93 13.25 -1.75
N ALA A 250 9.04 13.33 -0.76
CA ALA A 250 7.62 13.05 -0.96
C ALA A 250 7.00 13.93 -2.06
N LEU A 251 7.22 15.24 -1.99
CA LEU A 251 6.72 16.19 -2.98
C LEU A 251 7.31 15.97 -4.38
N TYR A 252 8.56 15.54 -4.46
CA TYR A 252 9.21 15.19 -5.73
C TYR A 252 8.50 14.02 -6.43
N TRP A 253 8.20 12.94 -5.72
CA TRP A 253 7.47 11.80 -6.28
C TRP A 253 6.06 12.19 -6.75
N LEU A 254 5.37 13.02 -5.97
CA LEU A 254 4.02 13.48 -6.31
C LEU A 254 3.99 14.49 -7.47
N SER A 255 5.03 15.31 -7.61
CA SER A 255 5.05 16.42 -8.58
C SER A 255 5.78 16.08 -9.88
N CYS A 256 6.93 15.40 -9.80
CA CYS A 256 7.77 15.08 -10.97
C CYS A 256 7.37 13.77 -11.63
N PHE A 257 6.93 12.78 -10.85
CA PHE A 257 6.46 11.50 -11.37
C PHE A 257 4.92 11.35 -11.39
N HIS A 258 4.21 12.41 -11.03
CA HIS A 258 2.74 12.44 -11.01
C HIS A 258 2.08 11.34 -10.14
N ALA A 259 2.78 10.79 -9.16
CA ALA A 259 2.18 9.81 -8.25
C ALA A 259 0.90 10.36 -7.60
N ASP A 260 -0.09 9.51 -7.39
CA ASP A 260 -1.39 9.87 -6.82
C ASP A 260 -1.41 9.86 -5.31
N GLY A 261 -0.42 9.25 -4.71
CA GLY A 261 -0.28 9.21 -3.26
C GLY A 261 1.00 8.53 -2.82
N ILE A 262 1.21 8.59 -1.51
CA ILE A 262 2.26 7.86 -0.81
C ILE A 262 1.65 7.07 0.34
N ARG A 263 2.05 5.81 0.46
CA ARG A 263 1.87 5.01 1.67
C ARG A 263 3.12 5.20 2.52
N VAL A 264 2.96 5.67 3.74
CA VAL A 264 4.05 5.95 4.67
C VAL A 264 4.28 4.72 5.53
N ASP A 265 5.42 4.09 5.29
CA ASP A 265 5.85 2.86 5.97
C ASP A 265 6.21 3.11 7.43
N GLY A 266 5.84 2.18 8.31
CA GLY A 266 6.33 2.10 9.67
C GLY A 266 5.99 3.31 10.56
N VAL A 267 4.84 3.94 10.39
CA VAL A 267 4.45 5.14 11.16
C VAL A 267 4.53 4.89 12.66
N THR A 268 4.09 3.72 13.13
CA THR A 268 4.20 3.34 14.54
C THR A 268 5.64 3.44 15.06
N SER A 269 6.62 2.97 14.27
CA SER A 269 8.03 3.00 14.67
C SER A 269 8.61 4.42 14.78
N MET A 270 8.00 5.37 14.09
CA MET A 270 8.37 6.79 14.16
C MET A 270 7.72 7.48 15.37
N LEU A 271 6.45 7.15 15.66
CA LEU A 271 5.67 7.78 16.72
C LEU A 271 6.19 7.48 18.13
N TYR A 272 6.83 6.31 18.33
CA TYR A 272 7.27 5.87 19.65
C TYR A 272 8.79 5.74 19.74
N LEU A 273 9.38 6.45 20.74
CA LEU A 273 10.83 6.46 20.98
C LEU A 273 11.40 5.05 21.24
N ASN A 274 10.62 4.22 21.91
CA ASN A 274 11.04 2.89 22.37
C ASN A 274 10.51 1.75 21.50
N PHE A 275 9.97 2.03 20.33
CA PHE A 275 9.49 0.98 19.41
C PHE A 275 10.59 -0.03 19.11
N GLY A 276 10.27 -1.32 19.24
CA GLY A 276 11.19 -2.44 18.97
C GLY A 276 12.22 -2.68 20.07
N LEU A 277 12.25 -1.88 21.15
CA LEU A 277 13.13 -2.15 22.26
C LEU A 277 12.56 -3.27 23.16
N PRO A 278 13.38 -4.23 23.59
CA PRO A 278 12.95 -5.25 24.53
C PRO A 278 12.61 -4.64 25.90
N ASP A 279 11.75 -5.30 26.67
CA ASP A 279 11.23 -4.79 27.95
C ASP A 279 12.32 -4.46 29.00
N TRP A 280 13.46 -5.14 28.92
CA TRP A 280 14.59 -4.93 29.82
C TRP A 280 15.53 -3.78 29.40
N ALA A 281 15.35 -3.22 28.20
CA ALA A 281 16.17 -2.11 27.73
C ALA A 281 15.84 -0.81 28.46
N GLU A 282 16.84 0.05 28.61
CA GLU A 282 16.66 1.41 29.10
C GLU A 282 15.76 2.19 28.14
N LYS A 283 14.66 2.74 28.64
CA LYS A 283 13.68 3.48 27.85
C LYS A 283 13.97 4.97 27.85
N THR A 284 13.71 5.59 26.72
CA THR A 284 13.81 7.02 26.50
C THR A 284 12.43 7.66 26.60
N TYR A 285 12.34 8.83 27.22
CA TYR A 285 11.10 9.59 27.37
C TYR A 285 11.29 11.01 26.86
N ASN A 286 10.22 11.60 26.35
CA ASN A 286 10.20 13.00 25.96
C ASN A 286 10.14 13.94 27.18
N ALA A 287 10.16 15.25 26.94
CA ALA A 287 10.14 16.26 28.01
C ALA A 287 8.86 16.22 28.87
N GLN A 288 7.79 15.60 28.40
CA GLN A 288 6.51 15.39 29.09
C GLN A 288 6.46 14.06 29.87
N GLY A 289 7.50 13.23 29.76
CA GLY A 289 7.57 11.93 30.42
C GLY A 289 6.81 10.81 29.69
N SER A 290 6.44 11.00 28.41
CA SER A 290 5.82 9.98 27.58
C SER A 290 6.82 9.35 26.60
N GLU A 291 6.47 8.19 26.00
CA GLU A 291 7.27 7.50 24.99
C GLU A 291 7.06 8.08 23.57
N GLU A 292 6.28 9.13 23.43
CA GLU A 292 5.98 9.76 22.14
C GLU A 292 7.19 10.49 21.56
N ASN A 293 7.49 10.26 20.30
CA ASN A 293 8.47 11.00 19.54
C ASN A 293 7.86 12.30 18.98
N THR A 294 7.89 13.36 19.78
CA THR A 294 7.27 14.64 19.41
C THR A 294 7.84 15.25 18.13
N ALA A 295 9.12 15.00 17.83
CA ALA A 295 9.76 15.47 16.61
C ALA A 295 9.21 14.74 15.35
N ALA A 296 8.97 13.42 15.46
CA ALA A 296 8.34 12.66 14.39
C ALA A 296 6.87 13.02 14.21
N VAL A 297 6.12 13.25 15.29
CA VAL A 297 4.74 13.76 15.22
C VAL A 297 4.67 15.09 14.45
N GLU A 298 5.57 16.01 14.76
CA GLU A 298 5.67 17.29 14.06
C GLU A 298 6.06 17.12 12.58
N PHE A 299 7.01 16.21 12.29
CA PHE A 299 7.37 15.87 10.91
C PHE A 299 6.18 15.35 10.11
N LEU A 300 5.41 14.39 10.66
CA LEU A 300 4.24 13.80 9.98
C LEU A 300 3.16 14.85 9.69
N ARG A 301 2.90 15.78 10.62
CA ARG A 301 2.00 16.91 10.39
C ARG A 301 2.49 17.82 9.27
N GLN A 302 3.76 18.22 9.31
CA GLN A 302 4.38 19.04 8.27
C GLN A 302 4.36 18.36 6.91
N LEU A 303 4.59 17.04 6.85
CA LEU A 303 4.50 16.24 5.63
C LEU A 303 3.10 16.31 5.04
N ASN A 304 2.07 16.01 5.83
CA ASN A 304 0.68 15.98 5.34
C ASN A 304 0.20 17.38 4.93
N ASP A 305 0.51 18.41 5.71
CA ASP A 305 0.20 19.80 5.36
C ASP A 305 0.89 20.21 4.04
N ALA A 306 2.15 19.82 3.83
CA ALA A 306 2.87 20.10 2.60
C ALA A 306 2.28 19.35 1.39
N VAL A 307 1.94 18.07 1.55
CA VAL A 307 1.30 17.29 0.47
C VAL A 307 -0.03 17.93 0.07
N HIS A 308 -0.89 18.24 1.02
CA HIS A 308 -2.19 18.85 0.73
C HIS A 308 -2.07 20.25 0.10
N ALA A 309 -1.03 21.02 0.47
CA ALA A 309 -0.81 22.36 -0.07
C ALA A 309 -0.20 22.35 -1.49
N TYR A 310 0.76 21.45 -1.74
CA TYR A 310 1.59 21.51 -2.95
C TYR A 310 1.29 20.40 -3.98
N ALA A 311 0.62 19.32 -3.57
CA ALA A 311 0.20 18.24 -4.45
C ALA A 311 -1.33 17.98 -4.38
N PRO A 312 -2.17 18.95 -4.76
CA PRO A 312 -3.62 18.86 -4.58
C PRO A 312 -4.21 17.64 -5.29
N GLY A 313 -4.99 16.85 -4.55
CA GLY A 313 -5.61 15.62 -5.01
C GLY A 313 -4.72 14.37 -4.84
N ALA A 314 -3.48 14.51 -4.39
CA ALA A 314 -2.70 13.38 -3.89
C ALA A 314 -3.20 12.98 -2.50
N ILE A 315 -3.00 11.69 -2.15
CA ILE A 315 -3.38 11.13 -0.86
C ILE A 315 -2.17 10.64 -0.08
N THR A 316 -2.30 10.65 1.24
CA THR A 316 -1.34 10.05 2.15
C THR A 316 -2.01 8.93 2.94
N VAL A 317 -1.34 7.77 3.01
CA VAL A 317 -1.84 6.56 3.69
C VAL A 317 -0.85 6.18 4.78
N ALA A 318 -1.30 6.05 6.03
CA ALA A 318 -0.46 5.63 7.13
C ALA A 318 -0.50 4.11 7.32
N GLU A 319 0.67 3.47 7.32
CA GLU A 319 0.80 2.15 7.94
C GLU A 319 1.10 2.36 9.43
N GLU A 320 0.04 2.33 10.23
CA GLU A 320 0.08 2.59 11.66
C GLU A 320 -0.76 1.54 12.40
N SER A 321 -0.11 0.73 13.22
CA SER A 321 -0.69 -0.46 13.86
C SER A 321 -1.05 -0.27 15.34
N SER A 322 -0.76 0.91 15.91
CA SER A 322 -1.05 1.19 17.31
C SER A 322 -2.43 1.85 17.50
N ALA A 323 -2.76 2.14 18.75
CA ALA A 323 -3.95 2.89 19.11
C ALA A 323 -3.74 4.42 19.10
N TRP A 324 -2.80 4.94 18.29
CA TRP A 324 -2.60 6.38 18.15
C TRP A 324 -3.88 7.04 17.64
N PRO A 325 -4.39 8.09 18.34
CA PRO A 325 -5.67 8.68 17.99
C PRO A 325 -5.52 9.70 16.84
N HIS A 326 -6.59 9.86 16.06
CA HIS A 326 -6.71 10.91 15.05
C HIS A 326 -5.58 10.91 14.00
N VAL A 327 -5.15 9.73 13.56
CA VAL A 327 -4.17 9.58 12.47
C VAL A 327 -4.68 10.28 11.21
N THR A 328 -5.98 10.11 10.90
CA THR A 328 -6.64 10.75 9.76
C THR A 328 -7.39 12.04 10.12
N GLY A 329 -7.18 12.54 11.33
CA GLY A 329 -7.75 13.82 11.78
C GLY A 329 -6.93 15.02 11.30
N ASP A 330 -7.59 16.18 11.15
CA ASP A 330 -6.96 17.41 10.72
C ASP A 330 -5.82 17.84 11.65
N THR A 331 -4.70 18.30 11.10
CA THR A 331 -3.54 18.78 11.85
C THR A 331 -3.88 19.97 12.75
N ALA A 332 -4.76 20.86 12.30
CA ALA A 332 -5.26 22.00 13.07
C ALA A 332 -6.04 21.59 14.33
N SER A 333 -6.61 20.38 14.34
CA SER A 333 -7.32 19.79 15.49
C SER A 333 -6.45 18.83 16.31
N GLY A 334 -5.15 18.77 16.02
CA GLY A 334 -4.20 17.92 16.73
C GLY A 334 -4.02 16.51 16.14
N GLY A 335 -4.66 16.19 15.01
CA GLY A 335 -4.46 14.97 14.27
C GLY A 335 -3.12 14.95 13.52
N LEU A 336 -2.81 13.84 12.84
CA LEU A 336 -1.61 13.70 12.03
C LEU A 336 -1.80 14.17 10.58
N GLY A 337 -3.05 14.27 10.09
CA GLY A 337 -3.39 14.81 8.78
C GLY A 337 -3.37 13.80 7.63
N PHE A 338 -3.23 12.50 7.88
CA PHE A 338 -3.30 11.50 6.82
C PHE A 338 -4.70 11.42 6.21
N ASP A 339 -4.78 11.08 4.93
CA ASP A 339 -6.06 10.84 4.27
C ASP A 339 -6.65 9.49 4.66
N TYR A 340 -5.80 8.47 4.81
CA TYR A 340 -6.20 7.11 5.18
C TYR A 340 -5.21 6.47 6.15
N LYS A 341 -5.69 5.42 6.83
CA LYS A 341 -4.91 4.53 7.69
C LYS A 341 -5.24 3.08 7.35
N TRP A 342 -4.25 2.18 7.35
CA TRP A 342 -4.52 0.74 7.27
C TRP A 342 -5.23 0.24 8.52
N ASP A 343 -6.28 -0.58 8.35
CA ASP A 343 -6.98 -1.26 9.44
C ASP A 343 -6.30 -2.59 9.76
N MET A 344 -5.21 -2.53 10.52
CA MET A 344 -4.48 -3.71 10.94
C MET A 344 -5.28 -4.58 11.91
N GLY A 345 -6.22 -4.00 12.67
CA GLY A 345 -7.12 -4.72 13.57
C GLY A 345 -8.09 -5.60 12.79
N TRP A 346 -8.78 -5.03 11.79
CA TRP A 346 -9.65 -5.79 10.89
C TRP A 346 -8.89 -6.91 10.19
N MET A 347 -7.69 -6.63 9.69
CA MET A 347 -6.86 -7.60 8.98
C MET A 347 -6.51 -8.78 9.87
N ASN A 348 -5.96 -8.52 11.08
CA ASN A 348 -5.55 -9.56 12.02
C ASN A 348 -6.74 -10.43 12.44
N ASP A 349 -7.84 -9.82 12.88
CA ASP A 349 -9.03 -10.55 13.33
C ASP A 349 -9.64 -11.38 12.21
N THR A 350 -9.76 -10.81 11.01
CA THR A 350 -10.33 -11.50 9.84
C THR A 350 -9.48 -12.71 9.43
N LEU A 351 -8.17 -12.55 9.36
CA LEU A 351 -7.28 -13.64 8.95
C LEU A 351 -7.19 -14.74 10.01
N GLU A 352 -7.24 -14.39 11.29
CA GLU A 352 -7.29 -15.39 12.37
C GLU A 352 -8.60 -16.17 12.35
N TYR A 353 -9.74 -15.46 12.13
CA TYR A 353 -11.02 -16.13 11.93
C TYR A 353 -11.00 -17.06 10.73
N CYS A 354 -10.40 -16.67 9.62
CA CYS A 354 -10.32 -17.47 8.41
C CYS A 354 -9.56 -18.80 8.62
N LYS A 355 -8.53 -18.82 9.48
CA LYS A 355 -7.80 -20.05 9.85
C LYS A 355 -8.63 -21.00 10.70
N THR A 356 -9.61 -20.49 11.42
CA THR A 356 -10.43 -21.27 12.36
C THR A 356 -11.26 -22.28 11.59
N ASP A 357 -11.15 -23.58 11.97
CA ASP A 357 -11.95 -24.65 11.36
C ASP A 357 -13.44 -24.48 11.68
N PHE A 358 -14.28 -24.90 10.75
CA PHE A 358 -15.73 -24.66 10.75
C PHE A 358 -16.44 -24.95 12.08
N PRO A 359 -16.18 -26.07 12.79
CA PRO A 359 -16.86 -26.37 14.07
C PRO A 359 -16.58 -25.36 15.19
N PHE A 360 -15.48 -24.60 15.08
CA PHE A 360 -15.06 -23.67 16.12
C PHE A 360 -15.40 -22.20 15.82
N ARG A 361 -15.85 -21.89 14.62
CA ARG A 361 -16.11 -20.51 14.16
C ARG A 361 -17.16 -19.77 15.01
N SER A 362 -18.15 -20.49 15.54
CA SER A 362 -19.18 -19.88 16.41
C SER A 362 -18.60 -19.23 17.67
N TYR A 363 -17.47 -19.72 18.17
CA TYR A 363 -16.79 -19.16 19.35
C TYR A 363 -15.95 -17.91 19.04
N HIS A 364 -15.71 -17.62 17.77
CA HIS A 364 -14.83 -16.54 17.30
C HIS A 364 -15.57 -15.50 16.44
N HIS A 365 -16.89 -15.53 16.43
CA HIS A 365 -17.74 -14.70 15.57
C HIS A 365 -17.46 -13.20 15.73
N ASN A 366 -17.12 -12.76 16.94
CA ASN A 366 -16.78 -11.39 17.25
C ASN A 366 -15.53 -10.87 16.49
N GLN A 367 -14.63 -11.73 16.04
CA GLN A 367 -13.50 -11.32 15.20
C GLN A 367 -13.94 -10.71 13.86
N LEU A 368 -15.14 -11.07 13.37
CA LEU A 368 -15.70 -10.48 12.15
C LEU A 368 -16.47 -9.17 12.41
N THR A 369 -16.91 -8.92 13.64
CA THR A 369 -17.79 -7.77 13.93
C THR A 369 -17.10 -6.68 14.74
N PHE A 370 -16.01 -6.99 15.44
CA PHE A 370 -15.34 -6.07 16.36
C PHE A 370 -14.78 -4.84 15.65
N SER A 371 -14.29 -4.97 14.42
CA SER A 371 -13.79 -3.82 13.64
C SER A 371 -14.81 -2.70 13.51
N MET A 372 -16.11 -3.02 13.48
CA MET A 372 -17.16 -2.00 13.41
C MET A 372 -17.35 -1.19 14.71
N ALA A 373 -16.78 -1.63 15.84
CA ALA A 373 -16.77 -0.83 17.07
C ALA A 373 -15.93 0.44 16.93
N TYR A 374 -14.92 0.42 16.05
CA TYR A 374 -14.04 1.56 15.79
C TYR A 374 -14.00 1.96 14.29
N GLY A 375 -14.68 1.25 13.41
CA GLY A 375 -14.59 1.34 11.95
C GLY A 375 -14.81 2.73 11.35
N PHE A 376 -15.36 3.68 12.11
CA PHE A 376 -15.54 5.07 11.70
C PHE A 376 -14.75 6.07 12.58
N SER A 377 -13.81 5.59 13.39
CA SER A 377 -12.91 6.46 14.16
C SER A 377 -11.83 7.10 13.29
N GLU A 378 -11.46 6.42 12.21
CA GLU A 378 -10.48 6.84 11.20
C GLU A 378 -11.03 6.55 9.79
N ARG A 379 -10.36 7.06 8.76
CA ARG A 379 -10.62 6.66 7.37
C ARG A 379 -9.75 5.46 7.02
N PHE A 380 -10.34 4.28 7.10
CA PHE A 380 -9.60 3.03 6.97
C PHE A 380 -9.49 2.52 5.53
N ILE A 381 -8.35 1.86 5.24
CA ILE A 381 -8.16 0.92 4.15
C ILE A 381 -8.01 -0.47 4.77
N LEU A 382 -8.68 -1.47 4.22
CA LEU A 382 -8.67 -2.87 4.65
C LEU A 382 -7.54 -3.61 3.93
N PRO A 383 -6.35 -3.80 4.57
CA PRO A 383 -5.21 -4.38 3.89
C PRO A 383 -5.24 -5.92 3.94
N LEU A 384 -5.03 -6.55 2.80
CA LEU A 384 -4.53 -7.91 2.68
C LEU A 384 -3.20 -7.78 1.93
N SER A 385 -2.17 -7.31 2.63
CA SER A 385 -0.91 -6.84 2.07
C SER A 385 0.13 -7.95 1.91
N HIS A 386 1.30 -7.57 1.35
CA HIS A 386 2.46 -8.44 1.20
C HIS A 386 2.92 -9.06 2.51
N ASP A 387 2.87 -8.32 3.61
CA ASP A 387 3.29 -8.79 4.94
C ASP A 387 2.50 -10.01 5.42
N GLU A 388 1.28 -10.21 4.92
CA GLU A 388 0.40 -11.27 5.36
C GLU A 388 0.66 -12.60 4.66
N VAL A 389 1.51 -12.64 3.65
CA VAL A 389 1.77 -13.82 2.81
C VAL A 389 3.25 -14.21 2.75
N VAL A 390 4.00 -13.88 3.80
CA VAL A 390 5.45 -14.13 3.96
C VAL A 390 5.78 -14.65 5.36
N HIS A 391 7.02 -15.05 5.56
CA HIS A 391 7.63 -15.36 6.87
C HIS A 391 6.87 -16.44 7.69
N GLY A 392 6.36 -17.48 7.04
CA GLY A 392 5.66 -18.58 7.70
C GLY A 392 4.20 -18.30 8.04
N LYS A 393 3.65 -17.17 7.55
CA LYS A 393 2.24 -16.81 7.76
C LYS A 393 1.28 -17.55 6.83
N LEU A 394 1.78 -18.29 5.84
CA LEU A 394 1.06 -18.98 4.75
C LEU A 394 0.45 -18.02 3.72
N SER A 395 0.20 -18.51 2.50
CA SER A 395 -0.67 -17.80 1.54
C SER A 395 -2.09 -17.68 2.08
N LEU A 396 -2.90 -16.76 1.54
CA LEU A 396 -4.30 -16.64 1.96
C LEU A 396 -5.07 -17.96 1.75
N MET A 397 -4.80 -18.68 0.64
CA MET A 397 -5.35 -20.02 0.41
C MET A 397 -4.85 -21.04 1.45
N GLY A 398 -3.57 -20.98 1.81
CA GLY A 398 -2.96 -21.85 2.82
C GLY A 398 -3.64 -21.78 4.18
N ARG A 399 -4.17 -20.59 4.53
CA ARG A 399 -4.89 -20.35 5.78
C ARG A 399 -6.30 -20.93 5.80
N MET A 400 -6.95 -21.13 4.64
CA MET A 400 -8.34 -21.60 4.57
C MET A 400 -8.44 -23.08 4.98
N PRO A 401 -9.38 -23.45 5.88
CA PRO A 401 -9.61 -24.83 6.28
C PRO A 401 -10.34 -25.64 5.21
N GLY A 402 -10.25 -26.95 5.32
CA GLY A 402 -10.97 -27.89 4.48
C GLY A 402 -10.22 -28.34 3.24
N ASP A 403 -10.95 -28.99 2.34
CA ASP A 403 -10.44 -29.50 1.06
C ASP A 403 -10.23 -28.37 0.02
N TYR A 404 -9.74 -28.76 -1.14
CA TYR A 404 -9.42 -27.84 -2.23
C TYR A 404 -10.60 -26.94 -2.62
N TRP A 405 -11.81 -27.49 -2.75
CA TRP A 405 -12.99 -26.71 -3.07
C TRP A 405 -13.35 -25.70 -1.97
N ARG A 406 -13.29 -26.16 -0.69
CA ARG A 406 -13.60 -25.29 0.48
C ARG A 406 -12.59 -24.16 0.64
N LYS A 407 -11.33 -24.41 0.29
CA LYS A 407 -10.30 -23.35 0.29
C LYS A 407 -10.64 -22.24 -0.69
N PHE A 408 -11.02 -22.58 -1.92
CA PHE A 408 -11.48 -21.57 -2.89
C PHE A 408 -12.79 -20.90 -2.48
N ALA A 409 -13.72 -21.64 -1.89
CA ALA A 409 -14.95 -21.04 -1.34
C ALA A 409 -14.61 -20.03 -0.23
N GLY A 410 -13.67 -20.34 0.65
CA GLY A 410 -13.16 -19.45 1.69
C GLY A 410 -12.51 -18.18 1.11
N LEU A 411 -11.69 -18.30 0.06
CA LEU A 411 -11.08 -17.14 -0.63
C LEU A 411 -12.15 -16.24 -1.27
N ARG A 412 -13.13 -16.82 -1.96
CA ARG A 412 -14.25 -16.05 -2.53
C ARG A 412 -15.02 -15.30 -1.46
N LEU A 413 -15.28 -15.96 -0.32
CA LEU A 413 -15.99 -15.35 0.79
C LEU A 413 -15.18 -14.23 1.44
N LEU A 414 -13.86 -14.42 1.64
CA LEU A 414 -12.94 -13.39 2.17
C LEU A 414 -12.93 -12.15 1.26
N ALA A 415 -12.79 -12.33 -0.05
CA ALA A 415 -12.81 -11.23 -1.01
C ALA A 415 -14.15 -10.50 -0.99
N MET A 416 -15.29 -11.22 -0.89
CA MET A 416 -16.61 -10.60 -0.78
C MET A 416 -16.78 -9.84 0.53
N TYR A 417 -16.31 -10.38 1.65
CA TYR A 417 -16.33 -9.70 2.93
C TYR A 417 -15.51 -8.40 2.86
N GLN A 418 -14.28 -8.44 2.35
CA GLN A 418 -13.44 -7.25 2.18
C GLN A 418 -14.13 -6.19 1.32
N LEU A 419 -14.64 -6.57 0.13
CA LEU A 419 -15.19 -5.61 -0.83
C LEU A 419 -16.55 -5.03 -0.43
N THR A 420 -17.28 -5.71 0.46
CA THR A 420 -18.57 -5.23 0.97
C THR A 420 -18.49 -4.52 2.32
N HIS A 421 -17.43 -4.73 3.10
CA HIS A 421 -17.16 -4.01 4.35
C HIS A 421 -16.86 -2.53 4.06
N PRO A 422 -17.18 -1.55 4.97
CA PRO A 422 -16.76 -0.16 4.81
C PRO A 422 -15.24 0.02 4.75
N GLY A 423 -14.79 1.06 4.04
CA GLY A 423 -13.38 1.43 3.89
C GLY A 423 -12.82 1.17 2.50
N GLY A 424 -11.63 1.70 2.20
CA GLY A 424 -10.84 1.36 1.02
C GLY A 424 -10.38 -0.10 1.04
N LYS A 425 -9.97 -0.64 -0.10
CA LYS A 425 -9.56 -2.04 -0.24
C LYS A 425 -8.12 -2.10 -0.74
N LEU A 426 -7.33 -3.01 -0.18
CA LEU A 426 -6.01 -3.31 -0.67
C LEU A 426 -5.80 -4.82 -0.69
N SER A 427 -5.36 -5.34 -1.84
CA SER A 427 -5.02 -6.74 -2.03
C SER A 427 -3.65 -6.86 -2.68
N PHE A 428 -2.80 -7.71 -2.11
CA PHE A 428 -1.49 -7.99 -2.68
C PHE A 428 -1.59 -8.84 -3.94
N MET A 429 -0.69 -8.61 -4.89
CA MET A 429 -0.58 -9.34 -6.14
C MET A 429 -0.62 -10.86 -5.93
N SER A 430 -1.20 -11.59 -6.85
CA SER A 430 -1.47 -13.04 -6.84
C SER A 430 -2.67 -13.50 -5.98
N THR A 431 -3.15 -12.72 -5.03
CA THR A 431 -4.30 -13.13 -4.21
C THR A 431 -5.55 -13.37 -5.05
N GLU A 432 -5.66 -12.68 -6.18
CA GLU A 432 -6.79 -12.76 -7.12
C GLU A 432 -6.91 -14.11 -7.85
N TYR A 433 -5.85 -14.92 -7.87
CA TYR A 433 -5.93 -16.28 -8.41
C TYR A 433 -5.58 -17.40 -7.39
N GLY A 434 -5.24 -17.02 -6.14
CA GLY A 434 -5.11 -17.93 -5.02
C GLY A 434 -3.89 -18.87 -5.08
N PRO A 435 -2.65 -18.38 -4.92
CA PRO A 435 -1.45 -19.21 -4.87
C PRO A 435 -1.44 -20.10 -3.63
N PHE A 436 -0.78 -21.27 -3.74
CA PHE A 436 -0.61 -22.19 -2.60
C PHE A 436 0.51 -21.76 -1.66
N ILE A 437 1.60 -21.22 -2.23
CA ILE A 437 2.81 -20.86 -1.50
C ILE A 437 2.78 -19.39 -1.08
N GLU A 438 3.60 -19.05 -0.11
CA GLU A 438 3.92 -17.68 0.24
C GLU A 438 4.61 -16.97 -0.91
N TRP A 439 4.48 -15.65 -0.95
CA TRP A 439 5.20 -14.82 -1.92
C TRP A 439 6.71 -14.94 -1.73
N ARG A 440 7.43 -14.91 -2.85
CA ARG A 440 8.88 -14.94 -2.94
C ARG A 440 9.34 -13.82 -3.87
N GLU A 441 10.13 -12.91 -3.33
CA GLU A 441 10.58 -11.71 -4.05
C GLU A 441 11.55 -12.00 -5.19
N TYR A 442 12.26 -13.12 -5.12
CA TYR A 442 13.33 -13.49 -6.06
C TYR A 442 12.85 -14.25 -7.30
N GLU A 443 11.58 -14.59 -7.40
CA GLU A 443 11.03 -15.31 -8.56
C GLU A 443 9.73 -14.69 -9.05
N SER A 444 9.37 -14.98 -10.30
CA SER A 444 8.09 -14.59 -10.88
C SER A 444 6.93 -15.21 -10.12
N LEU A 445 5.78 -14.52 -10.07
CA LEU A 445 4.54 -15.11 -9.58
C LEU A 445 4.20 -16.40 -10.35
N GLU A 446 3.49 -17.32 -9.68
CA GLU A 446 3.10 -18.64 -10.25
C GLU A 446 1.97 -18.51 -11.30
N TRP A 447 2.21 -17.73 -12.38
CA TRP A 447 1.22 -17.50 -13.44
C TRP A 447 0.69 -18.77 -14.10
N PHE A 448 1.47 -19.86 -14.09
CA PHE A 448 1.07 -21.18 -14.58
C PHE A 448 -0.15 -21.75 -13.86
N LEU A 449 -0.46 -21.28 -12.64
CA LEU A 449 -1.66 -21.69 -11.90
C LEU A 449 -2.94 -21.35 -12.66
N LEU A 450 -2.91 -20.32 -13.51
CA LEU A 450 -4.04 -19.95 -14.35
C LEU A 450 -4.36 -21.00 -15.45
N ASP A 451 -3.51 -21.96 -15.69
CA ASP A 451 -3.82 -23.12 -16.55
C ASP A 451 -4.82 -24.07 -15.88
N TYR A 452 -4.95 -24.00 -14.55
CA TYR A 452 -5.88 -24.82 -13.79
C TYR A 452 -7.24 -24.13 -13.61
N PRO A 453 -8.36 -24.86 -13.86
CA PRO A 453 -9.70 -24.25 -13.87
C PRO A 453 -10.08 -23.52 -12.58
N ALA A 454 -9.74 -24.04 -11.40
CA ALA A 454 -10.14 -23.44 -10.14
C ALA A 454 -9.50 -22.05 -9.91
N HIS A 455 -8.21 -21.91 -10.23
CA HIS A 455 -7.49 -20.64 -10.12
C HIS A 455 -8.01 -19.61 -11.13
N ARG A 456 -8.27 -20.05 -12.36
CA ARG A 456 -8.86 -19.21 -13.41
C ARG A 456 -10.25 -18.73 -13.02
N MET A 457 -11.12 -19.63 -12.54
CA MET A 457 -12.46 -19.28 -12.08
C MET A 457 -12.42 -18.34 -10.87
N HIS A 458 -11.44 -18.49 -9.97
CA HIS A 458 -11.26 -17.56 -8.85
C HIS A 458 -10.82 -16.18 -9.32
N ARG A 459 -9.88 -16.07 -10.26
CA ARG A 459 -9.49 -14.81 -10.87
C ARG A 459 -10.68 -14.13 -11.53
N ASP A 460 -11.46 -14.87 -12.30
CA ASP A 460 -12.65 -14.35 -12.97
C ASP A 460 -13.71 -13.87 -11.94
N TYR A 461 -13.85 -14.59 -10.82
CA TYR A 461 -14.67 -14.17 -9.69
C TYR A 461 -14.21 -12.80 -9.13
N VAL A 462 -12.92 -12.66 -8.80
CA VAL A 462 -12.37 -11.42 -8.25
C VAL A 462 -12.57 -10.26 -9.24
N GLN A 463 -12.33 -10.49 -10.53
CA GLN A 463 -12.56 -9.49 -11.58
C GLN A 463 -14.01 -8.99 -11.59
N HIS A 464 -14.99 -9.91 -11.54
CA HIS A 464 -16.40 -9.54 -11.53
C HIS A 464 -16.80 -8.83 -10.23
N LEU A 465 -16.26 -9.26 -9.10
CA LEU A 465 -16.52 -8.65 -7.80
C LEU A 465 -15.93 -7.23 -7.71
N ASN A 466 -14.70 -7.01 -8.22
CA ASN A 466 -14.08 -5.69 -8.31
C ASN A 466 -14.92 -4.72 -9.17
N ARG A 467 -15.44 -5.20 -10.30
CA ARG A 467 -16.33 -4.41 -11.16
C ARG A 467 -17.64 -4.08 -10.45
N LEU A 468 -18.24 -5.07 -9.78
CA LEU A 468 -19.44 -4.84 -8.98
C LEU A 468 -19.21 -3.77 -7.91
N TYR A 469 -18.11 -3.85 -7.16
CA TYR A 469 -17.73 -2.85 -6.16
C TYR A 469 -17.64 -1.47 -6.80
N ARG A 470 -16.87 -1.31 -7.86
CA ARG A 470 -16.67 -0.03 -8.55
C ARG A 470 -17.98 0.57 -9.05
N ASP A 471 -18.85 -0.28 -9.63
CA ASP A 471 -20.08 0.14 -10.31
C ASP A 471 -21.29 0.24 -9.36
N THR A 472 -21.10 -0.07 -8.06
CA THR A 472 -22.16 -0.04 -7.03
C THR A 472 -21.86 1.04 -5.98
N PRO A 473 -22.34 2.28 -6.15
CA PRO A 473 -22.06 3.40 -5.26
C PRO A 473 -22.40 3.16 -3.78
N ALA A 474 -23.37 2.30 -3.50
CA ALA A 474 -23.71 1.93 -2.14
C ALA A 474 -22.57 1.27 -1.35
N LEU A 475 -21.57 0.70 -2.05
CA LEU A 475 -20.43 0.00 -1.43
C LEU A 475 -19.24 0.90 -1.08
N TRP A 476 -19.26 2.20 -1.52
CA TRP A 476 -18.11 3.07 -1.33
C TRP A 476 -18.42 4.57 -1.12
N GLN A 477 -19.65 5.06 -1.41
CA GLN A 477 -19.93 6.49 -1.30
C GLN A 477 -19.95 7.03 0.13
N ASP A 478 -20.39 6.21 1.08
CA ASP A 478 -20.51 6.56 2.49
C ASP A 478 -19.74 5.51 3.35
N ASP A 479 -18.43 5.41 3.12
CA ASP A 479 -17.56 4.41 3.76
C ASP A 479 -17.06 4.81 5.16
N HIS A 480 -17.33 6.04 5.60
CA HIS A 480 -16.73 6.58 6.82
C HIS A 480 -17.78 7.02 7.84
N SER A 481 -19.00 6.51 7.75
CA SER A 481 -20.06 6.81 8.71
C SER A 481 -21.13 5.71 8.77
N TRP A 482 -21.87 5.69 9.88
CA TRP A 482 -23.02 4.81 10.06
C TRP A 482 -24.15 5.06 9.06
N GLU A 483 -24.16 6.16 8.33
CA GLU A 483 -25.14 6.40 7.27
C GLU A 483 -24.98 5.44 6.08
N GLY A 484 -23.75 4.96 5.84
CA GLY A 484 -23.41 4.03 4.78
C GLY A 484 -23.50 2.55 5.17
N PHE A 485 -23.63 2.25 6.47
CA PHE A 485 -23.61 0.88 6.99
C PHE A 485 -24.69 0.65 8.04
N HIS A 486 -25.38 -0.49 7.96
CA HIS A 486 -26.37 -0.88 8.94
C HIS A 486 -26.34 -2.39 9.18
N TRP A 487 -26.12 -2.81 10.40
CA TRP A 487 -26.28 -4.20 10.79
C TRP A 487 -27.76 -4.58 10.75
N LEU A 488 -28.07 -5.68 10.09
CA LEU A 488 -29.37 -6.35 10.16
C LEU A 488 -29.30 -7.49 11.17
N ASP A 489 -28.22 -8.26 11.15
CA ASP A 489 -27.90 -9.27 12.15
C ASP A 489 -26.36 -9.39 12.27
N ALA A 490 -25.81 -8.97 13.41
CA ALA A 490 -24.39 -9.07 13.73
C ALA A 490 -24.06 -10.25 14.66
N ASP A 491 -25.09 -10.84 15.28
CA ASP A 491 -24.94 -11.71 16.46
C ASP A 491 -25.25 -13.19 16.18
N ASP A 492 -25.52 -13.57 14.92
CA ASP A 492 -25.79 -14.96 14.56
C ASP A 492 -24.50 -15.82 14.57
N SER A 493 -23.91 -15.91 15.75
CA SER A 493 -22.72 -16.74 15.98
C SER A 493 -23.00 -18.24 15.81
N ALA A 494 -24.22 -18.67 16.12
CA ALA A 494 -24.61 -20.08 16.03
C ALA A 494 -24.54 -20.62 14.60
N GLN A 495 -24.92 -19.81 13.63
CA GLN A 495 -24.84 -20.13 12.20
C GLN A 495 -23.60 -19.53 11.53
N SER A 496 -22.84 -18.68 12.23
CA SER A 496 -21.71 -17.91 11.69
C SER A 496 -22.09 -17.12 10.43
N ILE A 497 -23.22 -16.43 10.50
CA ILE A 497 -23.76 -15.57 9.44
C ILE A 497 -23.56 -14.11 9.82
N LEU A 498 -23.14 -13.30 8.86
CA LEU A 498 -23.20 -11.83 8.92
C LEU A 498 -24.26 -11.32 7.95
N LEU A 499 -25.09 -10.41 8.43
CA LEU A 499 -26.11 -9.77 7.61
C LEU A 499 -26.10 -8.26 7.85
N PHE A 500 -25.82 -7.49 6.80
CA PHE A 500 -25.79 -6.04 6.87
C PHE A 500 -26.26 -5.38 5.57
N ARG A 501 -26.51 -4.09 5.64
CA ARG A 501 -26.91 -3.28 4.50
C ARG A 501 -25.87 -2.17 4.25
N ARG A 502 -25.51 -2.00 2.98
CA ARG A 502 -24.72 -0.87 2.50
C ARG A 502 -25.62 0.12 1.77
N THR A 503 -25.39 1.40 2.02
CA THR A 503 -26.23 2.46 1.51
C THR A 503 -25.37 3.62 1.04
N GLY A 504 -25.58 4.08 -0.19
CA GLY A 504 -24.98 5.30 -0.70
C GLY A 504 -25.93 6.50 -0.57
N ARG A 505 -25.62 7.56 -1.28
CA ARG A 505 -26.46 8.78 -1.32
C ARG A 505 -27.89 8.49 -1.81
N GLU A 506 -28.04 7.57 -2.74
CA GLU A 506 -29.34 7.12 -3.26
C GLU A 506 -29.85 5.95 -2.41
N LYS A 507 -30.62 6.27 -1.36
CA LYS A 507 -31.06 5.29 -0.34
C LYS A 507 -31.90 4.13 -0.91
N THR A 508 -32.55 4.32 -2.06
CA THR A 508 -33.35 3.28 -2.74
C THR A 508 -32.50 2.23 -3.46
N LYS A 509 -31.21 2.53 -3.67
CA LYS A 509 -30.23 1.59 -4.26
C LYS A 509 -29.34 0.94 -3.19
N ALA A 510 -29.86 0.73 -2.00
CA ALA A 510 -29.17 0.00 -0.95
C ALA A 510 -28.91 -1.46 -1.36
N VAL A 511 -27.80 -2.00 -0.90
CA VAL A 511 -27.40 -3.40 -1.10
C VAL A 511 -27.44 -4.11 0.24
N THR A 512 -28.17 -5.23 0.31
CA THR A 512 -28.14 -6.15 1.46
C THR A 512 -27.11 -7.23 1.18
N VAL A 513 -26.22 -7.46 2.13
CA VAL A 513 -25.12 -8.44 2.05
C VAL A 513 -25.35 -9.51 3.10
N LEU A 514 -25.32 -10.77 2.69
CA LEU A 514 -25.34 -11.93 3.58
C LEU A 514 -24.08 -12.77 3.33
N LEU A 515 -23.35 -13.06 4.39
CA LEU A 515 -22.12 -13.86 4.36
C LEU A 515 -22.28 -15.06 5.30
N ASN A 516 -22.18 -16.26 4.75
CA ASN A 516 -22.23 -17.51 5.49
C ASN A 516 -20.84 -18.16 5.59
N PHE A 517 -20.29 -18.22 6.78
CA PHE A 517 -18.97 -18.78 7.04
C PHE A 517 -18.99 -20.29 7.36
N GLN A 518 -20.15 -20.96 7.26
CA GLN A 518 -20.30 -22.39 7.51
C GLN A 518 -20.55 -23.17 6.21
N PRO A 519 -20.23 -24.48 6.18
CA PRO A 519 -20.47 -25.34 5.02
C PRO A 519 -21.94 -25.75 4.86
N ASN A 520 -22.86 -25.18 5.64
CA ASN A 520 -24.28 -25.47 5.59
C ASN A 520 -24.99 -24.64 4.52
N VAL A 521 -25.96 -25.24 3.86
CA VAL A 521 -26.88 -24.56 2.93
C VAL A 521 -28.20 -24.28 3.65
N TYR A 522 -28.73 -23.08 3.54
CA TYR A 522 -30.06 -22.75 4.03
C TYR A 522 -30.99 -22.49 2.85
N SER A 523 -32.06 -23.28 2.68
CA SER A 523 -32.93 -23.20 1.50
C SER A 523 -33.95 -22.07 1.59
N ASP A 524 -34.37 -21.70 2.80
CA ASP A 524 -35.44 -20.76 3.06
C ASP A 524 -35.06 -19.78 4.18
N PHE A 525 -33.93 -19.05 3.99
CA PHE A 525 -33.46 -18.08 4.94
C PHE A 525 -34.16 -16.73 4.71
N ARG A 526 -34.77 -16.19 5.75
CA ARG A 526 -35.49 -14.93 5.62
C ARG A 526 -34.62 -13.74 6.01
N ILE A 527 -34.53 -12.75 5.13
CA ILE A 527 -33.77 -11.51 5.36
C ILE A 527 -34.70 -10.29 5.32
N GLY A 528 -34.51 -9.36 6.26
CA GLY A 528 -35.20 -8.09 6.30
C GLY A 528 -34.77 -7.17 5.17
N VAL A 529 -35.75 -6.48 4.55
CA VAL A 529 -35.48 -5.51 3.47
C VAL A 529 -36.25 -4.21 3.74
N PRO A 530 -35.66 -3.03 3.34
CA PRO A 530 -36.20 -1.74 3.76
C PRO A 530 -37.50 -1.33 3.08
N TYR A 531 -37.83 -1.88 1.90
CA TYR A 531 -38.94 -1.44 1.09
C TYR A 531 -39.79 -2.61 0.60
N PRO A 532 -41.12 -2.40 0.37
CA PRO A 532 -41.92 -3.34 -0.40
C PRO A 532 -41.43 -3.35 -1.85
N GLY A 533 -41.63 -4.47 -2.55
CA GLY A 533 -41.36 -4.54 -3.98
C GLY A 533 -40.53 -5.77 -4.40
N GLN A 534 -39.72 -5.57 -5.37
CA GLN A 534 -38.95 -6.63 -6.02
C GLN A 534 -37.46 -6.47 -5.75
N TYR A 535 -36.83 -7.59 -5.41
CA TYR A 535 -35.41 -7.71 -5.17
C TYR A 535 -34.81 -8.74 -6.13
N ARG A 536 -33.52 -8.67 -6.33
CA ARG A 536 -32.77 -9.67 -7.10
C ARG A 536 -31.39 -9.86 -6.47
N GLU A 537 -30.87 -11.06 -6.58
CA GLU A 537 -29.46 -11.33 -6.31
C GLU A 537 -28.61 -10.61 -7.35
N LEU A 538 -27.67 -9.77 -6.90
CA LEU A 538 -26.75 -9.05 -7.78
C LEU A 538 -25.51 -9.88 -8.02
N PHE A 539 -25.06 -10.64 -7.03
CA PHE A 539 -23.85 -11.41 -7.05
C PHE A 539 -23.92 -12.58 -6.07
N ASN A 540 -23.28 -13.69 -6.42
CA ASN A 540 -23.24 -14.88 -5.58
C ASN A 540 -21.86 -15.54 -5.69
N SER A 541 -21.17 -15.68 -4.57
CA SER A 541 -19.83 -16.28 -4.54
C SER A 541 -19.82 -17.78 -4.82
N ASP A 542 -20.97 -18.44 -4.75
CA ASP A 542 -21.14 -19.87 -5.01
C ASP A 542 -21.72 -20.16 -6.41
N ALA A 543 -21.78 -19.14 -7.28
CA ALA A 543 -22.23 -19.34 -8.65
C ALA A 543 -21.32 -20.31 -9.43
N GLY A 544 -21.95 -21.14 -10.28
CA GLY A 544 -21.24 -22.17 -11.03
C GLY A 544 -20.05 -21.68 -11.87
N PRO A 545 -20.15 -20.57 -12.60
CA PRO A 545 -19.02 -19.99 -13.36
C PRO A 545 -17.78 -19.69 -12.53
N PHE A 546 -17.93 -19.45 -11.23
CA PHE A 546 -16.85 -19.18 -10.30
C PHE A 546 -16.34 -20.42 -9.53
N GLY A 547 -16.76 -21.61 -9.95
CA GLY A 547 -16.39 -22.88 -9.28
C GLY A 547 -17.18 -23.16 -7.99
N GLY A 548 -18.30 -22.48 -7.80
CA GLY A 548 -19.24 -22.73 -6.70
C GLY A 548 -20.14 -23.95 -6.94
N SER A 549 -20.97 -24.28 -5.96
CA SER A 549 -21.92 -25.40 -6.01
C SER A 549 -23.27 -25.03 -6.69
N GLY A 550 -23.43 -23.78 -7.11
CA GLY A 550 -24.62 -23.29 -7.82
C GLY A 550 -25.83 -23.08 -6.92
N LYS A 551 -25.64 -22.69 -5.66
CA LYS A 551 -26.74 -22.35 -4.75
C LYS A 551 -27.13 -20.88 -4.92
N GLU A 552 -27.79 -20.58 -6.02
CA GLU A 552 -28.16 -19.24 -6.45
C GLU A 552 -29.66 -18.95 -6.22
N ASN A 553 -30.03 -17.66 -6.26
CA ASN A 553 -31.42 -17.16 -6.20
C ASN A 553 -31.82 -16.55 -7.56
N PRO A 554 -32.17 -17.39 -8.55
CA PRO A 554 -32.51 -16.89 -9.87
C PRO A 554 -33.85 -16.15 -9.86
N GLY A 555 -33.92 -15.08 -10.68
CA GLY A 555 -35.15 -14.35 -10.91
C GLY A 555 -35.41 -13.24 -9.90
N ILE A 556 -36.72 -12.98 -9.67
CA ILE A 556 -37.17 -11.88 -8.84
C ILE A 556 -37.68 -12.42 -7.50
N LEU A 557 -37.14 -11.89 -6.43
CA LEU A 557 -37.56 -12.11 -5.06
C LEU A 557 -38.63 -11.05 -4.69
N LYS A 558 -39.82 -11.45 -4.27
CA LYS A 558 -40.85 -10.52 -3.86
C LYS A 558 -40.81 -10.31 -2.36
N ALA A 559 -40.78 -9.04 -1.94
CA ALA A 559 -40.91 -8.71 -0.53
C ALA A 559 -42.29 -9.04 0.01
N GLU A 560 -42.31 -9.72 1.15
CA GLU A 560 -43.51 -10.08 1.90
C GLU A 560 -43.66 -9.18 3.13
N PRO A 561 -44.86 -8.83 3.57
CA PRO A 561 -45.10 -8.01 4.77
C PRO A 561 -44.89 -8.84 6.07
N ILE A 562 -43.78 -9.53 6.15
CA ILE A 562 -43.35 -10.35 7.29
C ILE A 562 -42.15 -9.67 7.94
N PRO A 563 -42.28 -9.13 9.16
CA PRO A 563 -41.17 -8.46 9.83
C PRO A 563 -40.02 -9.42 10.08
N CYS A 564 -38.79 -8.94 9.81
CA CYS A 564 -37.54 -9.68 10.03
C CYS A 564 -36.39 -8.70 10.21
N HIS A 565 -35.44 -8.98 11.12
CA HIS A 565 -34.25 -8.17 11.38
C HIS A 565 -34.55 -6.67 11.56
N GLY A 566 -35.61 -6.33 12.28
CA GLY A 566 -36.04 -4.95 12.51
C GLY A 566 -36.73 -4.26 11.32
N GLU A 567 -36.78 -4.90 10.15
CA GLU A 567 -37.48 -4.39 8.96
C GLU A 567 -38.95 -4.86 8.89
N LYS A 568 -39.81 -4.07 8.26
CA LYS A 568 -41.22 -4.41 8.07
C LYS A 568 -41.47 -5.42 6.94
N TRP A 569 -40.51 -5.51 6.02
CA TRP A 569 -40.60 -6.35 4.84
C TRP A 569 -39.41 -7.33 4.85
N SER A 570 -39.61 -8.46 4.22
CA SER A 570 -38.56 -9.48 4.11
C SER A 570 -38.70 -10.28 2.81
N VAL A 571 -37.58 -10.90 2.41
CA VAL A 571 -37.53 -11.87 1.30
C VAL A 571 -36.94 -13.18 1.79
N CYS A 572 -37.36 -14.30 1.18
CA CYS A 572 -36.72 -15.60 1.40
C CYS A 572 -35.62 -15.81 0.35
N VAL A 573 -34.45 -16.26 0.82
CA VAL A 573 -33.29 -16.54 -0.03
C VAL A 573 -32.72 -17.91 0.27
N ARG A 574 -32.06 -18.51 -0.71
CA ARG A 574 -31.15 -19.62 -0.50
C ARG A 574 -29.79 -19.07 -0.17
N VAL A 575 -29.18 -19.55 0.92
CA VAL A 575 -27.86 -19.16 1.38
C VAL A 575 -26.85 -20.24 0.98
N PRO A 576 -25.79 -19.87 0.25
CA PRO A 576 -24.78 -20.83 -0.18
C PRO A 576 -23.86 -21.28 0.97
N PRO A 577 -23.20 -22.43 0.84
CA PRO A 577 -22.22 -22.90 1.82
C PRO A 577 -20.90 -22.15 1.63
N ILE A 578 -20.26 -21.70 2.70
CA ILE A 578 -19.01 -20.94 2.69
C ILE A 578 -19.07 -19.89 1.58
N GLY A 579 -20.08 -19.02 1.64
CA GLY A 579 -20.36 -18.10 0.55
C GLY A 579 -21.21 -16.93 0.97
N GLY A 580 -21.31 -15.95 0.04
CA GLY A 580 -22.09 -14.73 0.26
C GLY A 580 -22.92 -14.35 -0.96
N ILE A 581 -23.95 -13.61 -0.69
CA ILE A 581 -24.87 -13.06 -1.69
C ILE A 581 -25.10 -11.58 -1.45
#